data_a5601fd366075e28cb3a7a792e2e9928
#
_entry.id   a5601fd366075e28cb3a7a792e2e9928
#
_cell.length_a   1.000
_cell.length_b   1.000
_cell.length_c   1.000
_cell.angle_alpha   90.00
_cell.angle_beta   90.00
_cell.angle_gamma   90.00
#
_symmetry.space_group_name_H-M   'P 1'
#
loop_
_entity.id
_entity.type
_entity.pdbx_description
1 polymer ?
#
loop_
_entity_poly.entity_id
_entity_poly.type
_entity_poly.pdbx_seq_one_letter_code
_entity_poly.pdbx_strand_id
1 'polypeptide(L)'
;MEYGLVVRWLVAYAALAALGRPLAARLCSTLPGRGVGFALPTALVVLGTVAYWVGHLTFGPAALASGLLVLLALALLTGLDHDALRERRLELAHGVRPTRRHAEAAGVFLVAFALLVAVRAADPAVYPIGGEKFLDFGL
;
A
#
# COMPACT_ATOMS: atom_id res chain seq x y z
N MET A 1 16.67 14.31 13.17
CA MET A 1 16.46 12.90 13.60
C MET A 1 15.18 12.26 13.07
N GLU A 2 14.62 12.72 11.97
CA GLU A 2 13.36 12.20 11.41
C GLU A 2 13.54 11.13 10.33
N TYR A 3 14.77 10.96 9.84
CA TYR A 3 15.06 9.96 8.79
C TYR A 3 14.68 8.53 9.20
N GLY A 4 14.83 8.18 10.47
CA GLY A 4 14.43 6.86 10.98
C GLY A 4 12.93 6.60 10.90
N LEU A 5 12.11 7.63 11.06
CA LEU A 5 10.66 7.54 10.92
C LEU A 5 10.27 7.30 9.46
N VAL A 6 10.88 8.06 8.53
CA VAL A 6 10.62 7.92 7.08
C VAL A 6 10.98 6.50 6.62
N VAL A 7 12.13 5.97 7.05
CA VAL A 7 12.54 4.61 6.71
C VAL A 7 11.54 3.58 7.24
N ARG A 8 11.07 3.73 8.48
CA ARG A 8 10.05 2.82 9.05
C ARG A 8 8.76 2.83 8.25
N TRP A 9 8.29 4.01 7.83
CA TRP A 9 7.10 4.14 6.98
C TRP A 9 7.29 3.49 5.61
N LEU A 10 8.44 3.72 4.97
CA LEU A 10 8.75 3.09 3.68
C LEU A 10 8.77 1.57 3.78
N VAL A 11 9.38 1.02 4.84
CA VAL A 11 9.40 -0.42 5.09
C VAL A 11 7.99 -0.96 5.32
N ALA A 12 7.16 -0.27 6.12
CA ALA A 12 5.78 -0.66 6.35
C ALA A 12 4.96 -0.68 5.05
N TYR A 13 5.06 0.36 4.23
CA TYR A 13 4.36 0.39 2.94
C TYR A 13 4.86 -0.68 1.97
N ALA A 14 6.16 -0.94 1.93
CA ALA A 14 6.72 -2.02 1.12
C ALA A 14 6.21 -3.39 1.57
N ALA A 15 6.13 -3.64 2.88
CA ALA A 15 5.58 -4.86 3.43
C ALA A 15 4.08 -5.01 3.11
N LEU A 16 3.28 -3.95 3.25
CA LEU A 16 1.86 -3.96 2.87
C LEU A 16 1.67 -4.21 1.37
N ALA A 17 2.48 -3.57 0.53
CA ALA A 17 2.44 -3.82 -0.91
C ALA A 17 2.81 -5.27 -1.26
N ALA A 18 3.80 -5.85 -0.58
CA ALA A 18 4.17 -7.25 -0.76
C ALA A 18 3.03 -8.20 -0.37
N LEU A 19 2.34 -7.94 0.74
CA LEU A 19 1.17 -8.71 1.19
C LEU A 19 -0.04 -8.54 0.27
N GLY A 20 -0.27 -7.33 -0.26
CA GLY A 20 -1.39 -7.05 -1.17
C GLY A 20 -1.18 -7.58 -2.59
N ARG A 21 0.06 -7.86 -2.99
CA ARG A 21 0.40 -8.27 -4.35
C ARG A 21 -0.33 -9.53 -4.85
N PRO A 22 -0.40 -10.66 -4.10
CA PRO A 22 -1.10 -11.85 -4.59
C PRO A 22 -2.58 -11.61 -4.82
N LEU A 23 -3.22 -10.83 -3.93
CA LEU A 23 -4.62 -10.48 -4.05
C LEU A 23 -4.86 -9.53 -5.23
N ALA A 24 -4.04 -8.50 -5.40
CA ALA A 24 -4.11 -7.59 -6.53
C ALA A 24 -3.90 -8.32 -7.87
N ALA A 25 -2.98 -9.28 -7.93
CA ALA A 25 -2.72 -10.08 -9.11
C ALA A 25 -3.93 -10.92 -9.54
N ARG A 26 -4.74 -11.39 -8.58
CA ARG A 26 -6.02 -12.09 -8.87
C ARG A 26 -7.10 -11.14 -9.34
N LEU A 27 -7.30 -10.04 -8.61
CA LEU A 27 -8.36 -9.06 -8.90
C LEU A 27 -8.12 -8.33 -10.23
N CYS A 28 -6.86 -8.08 -10.56
CA CYS A 28 -6.42 -7.32 -11.71
C CYS A 28 -5.66 -8.18 -12.73
N SER A 29 -6.04 -9.46 -12.87
CA SER A 29 -5.35 -10.43 -13.74
C SER A 29 -5.29 -10.00 -15.22
N THR A 30 -6.27 -9.23 -15.67
CA THR A 30 -6.36 -8.71 -17.05
C THR A 30 -5.52 -7.46 -17.30
N LEU A 31 -5.03 -6.81 -16.24
CA LEU A 31 -4.24 -5.59 -16.39
C LEU A 31 -2.76 -5.89 -16.68
N PRO A 32 -2.08 -5.01 -17.44
CA PRO A 32 -0.65 -5.11 -17.66
C PRO A 32 0.11 -5.17 -16.34
N GLY A 33 1.05 -6.12 -16.20
CA GLY A 33 1.78 -6.34 -14.95
C GLY A 33 0.92 -6.90 -13.81
N ARG A 34 -0.26 -7.48 -14.14
CA ARG A 34 -1.18 -8.13 -13.18
C ARG A 34 -1.48 -7.27 -11.96
N GLY A 35 -1.68 -5.99 -12.17
CA GLY A 35 -2.10 -5.09 -11.13
C GLY A 35 -1.04 -4.80 -10.05
N VAL A 36 0.25 -4.92 -10.34
CA VAL A 36 1.32 -4.61 -9.37
C VAL A 36 1.14 -3.21 -8.75
N GLY A 37 0.72 -2.22 -9.54
CA GLY A 37 0.44 -0.87 -9.04
C GLY A 37 -0.74 -0.79 -8.06
N PHE A 38 -1.60 -1.79 -8.05
CA PHE A 38 -2.75 -1.88 -7.13
C PHE A 38 -2.44 -2.68 -5.86
N ALA A 39 -1.23 -3.21 -5.69
CA ALA A 39 -0.88 -4.04 -4.56
C ALA A 39 -1.04 -3.29 -3.22
N LEU A 40 -0.49 -2.09 -3.11
CA LEU A 40 -0.62 -1.25 -1.92
C LEU A 40 -2.06 -0.77 -1.68
N PRO A 41 -2.78 -0.19 -2.64
CA PRO A 41 -4.18 0.15 -2.48
C PRO A 41 -5.05 -1.03 -2.03
N THR A 42 -4.87 -2.20 -2.61
CA THR A 42 -5.62 -3.42 -2.22
C THR A 42 -5.35 -3.79 -0.76
N ALA A 43 -4.07 -3.77 -0.34
CA ALA A 43 -3.70 -4.03 1.05
C ALA A 43 -4.35 -3.03 2.02
N LEU A 44 -4.31 -1.74 1.67
CA LEU A 44 -4.90 -0.67 2.50
C LEU A 44 -6.42 -0.79 2.59
N VAL A 45 -7.10 -1.14 1.50
CA VAL A 45 -8.56 -1.36 1.52
C VAL A 45 -8.92 -2.53 2.43
N VAL A 46 -8.23 -3.67 2.31
CA VAL A 46 -8.49 -4.83 3.18
C VAL A 46 -8.21 -4.48 4.64
N LEU A 47 -7.03 -3.93 4.91
CA LEU A 47 -6.63 -3.52 6.26
C LEU A 47 -7.63 -2.55 6.87
N GLY A 48 -7.95 -1.48 6.14
CA GLY A 48 -8.84 -0.42 6.62
C GLY A 48 -10.26 -0.92 6.84
N THR A 49 -10.80 -1.74 5.92
CA THR A 49 -12.15 -2.31 6.06
C THR A 49 -12.26 -3.19 7.29
N VAL A 50 -11.32 -4.11 7.48
CA VAL A 50 -11.34 -5.01 8.66
C VAL A 50 -11.13 -4.22 9.95
N ALA A 51 -10.14 -3.32 9.96
CA ALA A 51 -9.87 -2.49 11.13
C ALA A 51 -11.06 -1.59 11.50
N TYR A 52 -11.78 -1.07 10.52
CA TYR A 52 -13.01 -0.28 10.72
C TYR A 52 -14.09 -1.11 11.41
N TRP A 53 -14.42 -2.29 10.88
CA TRP A 53 -15.46 -3.15 11.46
C TRP A 53 -15.11 -3.66 12.86
N VAL A 54 -13.86 -4.08 13.06
CA VAL A 54 -13.40 -4.53 14.39
C VAL A 54 -13.29 -3.35 15.35
N GLY A 55 -12.95 -2.16 14.85
CA GLY A 55 -12.87 -0.93 15.63
C GLY A 55 -14.18 -0.54 16.29
N HIS A 56 -15.33 -0.92 15.72
CA HIS A 56 -16.64 -0.75 16.38
C HIS A 56 -16.83 -1.63 17.61
N LEU A 57 -16.10 -2.75 17.70
CA LEU A 57 -16.16 -3.66 18.83
C LEU A 57 -15.07 -3.37 19.86
N THR A 58 -13.85 -3.10 19.37
CA THR A 58 -12.67 -2.83 20.19
C THR A 58 -11.82 -1.77 19.52
N PHE A 59 -11.82 -0.57 20.07
CA PHE A 59 -10.99 0.52 19.57
C PHE A 59 -9.54 0.33 20.02
N GLY A 60 -8.57 0.42 19.08
CA GLY A 60 -7.16 0.39 19.42
C GLY A 60 -6.31 -0.55 18.54
N PRO A 61 -5.12 -0.94 19.03
CA PRO A 61 -4.18 -1.74 18.23
C PRO A 61 -4.72 -3.12 17.84
N ALA A 62 -5.71 -3.65 18.56
CA ALA A 62 -6.36 -4.91 18.25
C ALA A 62 -7.11 -4.87 16.91
N ALA A 63 -7.74 -3.75 16.58
CA ALA A 63 -8.42 -3.56 15.30
C ALA A 63 -7.43 -3.59 14.14
N LEU A 64 -6.28 -2.93 14.31
CA LEU A 64 -5.23 -2.94 13.29
C LEU A 64 -4.59 -4.33 13.13
N ALA A 65 -4.34 -5.01 14.24
CA ALA A 65 -3.79 -6.37 14.24
C ALA A 65 -4.72 -7.35 13.52
N SER A 66 -6.03 -7.26 13.74
CA SER A 66 -7.01 -8.10 13.04
C SER A 66 -7.02 -7.84 11.53
N GLY A 67 -6.91 -6.58 11.10
CA GLY A 67 -6.78 -6.24 9.69
C GLY A 67 -5.51 -6.83 9.05
N LEU A 68 -4.38 -6.78 9.76
CA LEU A 68 -3.12 -7.39 9.31
C LEU A 68 -3.21 -8.91 9.24
N LEU A 69 -3.85 -9.56 10.20
CA LEU A 69 -4.04 -11.00 10.20
C LEU A 69 -4.92 -11.45 9.02
N VAL A 70 -6.01 -10.76 8.75
CA VAL A 70 -6.87 -11.06 7.60
C VAL A 70 -6.11 -10.84 6.29
N LEU A 71 -5.38 -9.74 6.17
CA LEU A 71 -4.55 -9.47 4.99
C LEU A 71 -3.50 -10.56 4.78
N LEU A 72 -2.83 -11.00 5.85
CA LEU A 72 -1.86 -12.09 5.81
C LEU A 72 -2.52 -13.40 5.38
N ALA A 73 -3.65 -13.75 5.97
CA ALA A 73 -4.40 -14.95 5.60
C ALA A 73 -4.80 -14.94 4.13
N LEU A 74 -5.33 -13.83 3.63
CA LEU A 74 -5.66 -13.67 2.21
C LEU A 74 -4.43 -13.76 1.32
N ALA A 75 -3.31 -13.16 1.72
CA ALA A 75 -2.05 -13.24 0.99
C ALA A 75 -1.53 -14.68 0.89
N LEU A 76 -1.62 -15.45 1.98
CA LEU A 76 -1.24 -16.85 2.00
C LEU A 76 -2.17 -17.69 1.14
N LEU A 77 -3.48 -17.58 1.31
CA LEU A 77 -4.47 -18.33 0.54
C LEU A 77 -4.36 -18.06 -0.98
N THR A 78 -4.10 -16.81 -1.36
CA THR A 78 -3.93 -16.44 -2.76
C THR A 78 -2.53 -16.71 -3.30
N GLY A 79 -1.51 -16.68 -2.45
CA GLY A 79 -0.11 -16.90 -2.83
C GLY A 79 0.32 -18.36 -2.87
N LEU A 80 -0.41 -19.26 -2.18
CA LEU A 80 -0.14 -20.71 -2.16
C LEU A 80 -0.81 -21.45 -3.34
N ASP A 81 -1.53 -20.76 -4.19
CA ASP A 81 -2.08 -21.33 -5.40
C ASP A 81 -0.95 -21.83 -6.31
N HIS A 82 -0.99 -23.12 -6.66
CA HIS A 82 0.07 -23.79 -7.42
C HIS A 82 0.37 -23.10 -8.76
N ASP A 83 -0.66 -22.58 -9.40
CA ASP A 83 -0.51 -21.86 -10.67
C ASP A 83 0.19 -20.50 -10.48
N ALA A 84 -0.12 -19.79 -9.40
CA ALA A 84 0.54 -18.54 -9.04
C ALA A 84 2.03 -18.74 -8.69
N LEU A 85 2.36 -19.86 -8.02
CA LEU A 85 3.76 -20.21 -7.68
C LEU A 85 4.57 -20.60 -8.93
N ARG A 86 3.97 -21.33 -9.87
CA ARG A 86 4.61 -21.72 -11.12
C ARG A 86 4.90 -20.51 -12.00
N GLU A 87 3.96 -19.59 -12.11
CA GLU A 87 4.13 -18.35 -12.86
C GLU A 87 5.18 -17.42 -12.22
N ARG A 88 5.19 -17.30 -10.87
CA ARG A 88 6.25 -16.55 -10.17
C ARG A 88 7.64 -17.10 -10.46
N ARG A 89 7.80 -18.42 -10.52
CA ARG A 89 9.07 -19.05 -10.89
C ARG A 89 9.48 -18.68 -12.31
N LEU A 90 8.54 -18.66 -13.24
CA LEU A 90 8.78 -18.27 -14.62
C LEU A 90 9.11 -16.78 -14.74
N GLU A 91 8.40 -15.90 -14.04
CA GLU A 91 8.69 -14.46 -14.00
C GLU A 91 10.09 -14.17 -13.41
N LEU A 92 10.46 -14.84 -12.33
CA LEU A 92 11.79 -14.72 -11.73
C LEU A 92 12.89 -15.28 -12.64
N ALA A 93 12.63 -16.37 -13.34
CA ALA A 93 13.57 -16.97 -14.26
C ALA A 93 13.82 -16.11 -15.53
N HIS A 94 12.80 -15.38 -15.98
CA HIS A 94 12.91 -14.49 -17.13
C HIS A 94 13.37 -13.06 -16.80
N GLY A 95 13.57 -12.76 -15.51
CA GLY A 95 13.92 -11.43 -14.99
C GLY A 95 12.85 -10.40 -15.36
N VAL A 96 12.31 -9.71 -14.38
CA VAL A 96 11.44 -8.56 -14.63
C VAL A 96 12.30 -7.48 -15.29
N ARG A 97 12.37 -7.48 -16.61
CA ARG A 97 12.99 -6.37 -17.32
C ARG A 97 12.08 -5.17 -17.15
N PRO A 98 12.53 -4.09 -16.50
CA PRO A 98 11.75 -2.88 -16.41
C PRO A 98 11.46 -2.41 -17.83
N THR A 99 10.20 -2.48 -18.24
CA THR A 99 9.79 -1.98 -19.54
C THR A 99 9.80 -0.45 -19.50
N ARG A 100 9.98 0.18 -20.66
CA ARG A 100 9.90 1.64 -20.79
C ARG A 100 8.66 2.22 -20.11
N ARG A 101 7.54 1.52 -20.18
CA ARG A 101 6.28 1.90 -19.50
C ARG A 101 6.40 1.97 -17.97
N HIS A 102 7.16 1.07 -17.36
CA HIS A 102 7.40 1.14 -15.91
C HIS A 102 8.26 2.34 -15.54
N ALA A 103 9.25 2.67 -16.36
CA ALA A 103 10.07 3.86 -16.15
C ALA A 103 9.25 5.16 -16.34
N GLU A 104 8.37 5.20 -17.34
CA GLU A 104 7.46 6.34 -17.56
C GLU A 104 6.48 6.50 -16.39
N ALA A 105 5.86 5.42 -15.92
CA ALA A 105 4.96 5.46 -14.77
C ALA A 105 5.68 5.87 -13.48
N ALA A 106 6.88 5.37 -13.25
CA ALA A 106 7.72 5.79 -12.12
C ALA A 106 8.11 7.27 -12.23
N GLY A 107 8.44 7.74 -13.43
CA GLY A 107 8.75 9.15 -13.69
C GLY A 107 7.56 10.06 -13.36
N VAL A 108 6.38 9.74 -13.85
CA VAL A 108 5.14 10.49 -13.56
C VAL A 108 4.87 10.51 -12.06
N PHE A 109 5.00 9.36 -11.39
CA PHE A 109 4.82 9.27 -9.94
C PHE A 109 5.82 10.15 -9.18
N LEU A 110 7.11 10.09 -9.55
CA LEU A 110 8.14 10.88 -8.89
C LEU A 110 7.93 12.38 -9.09
N VAL A 111 7.52 12.81 -10.27
CA VAL A 111 7.20 14.23 -10.54
C VAL A 111 6.01 14.67 -9.71
N ALA A 112 4.91 13.89 -9.70
CA ALA A 112 3.74 14.19 -8.90
C ALA A 112 4.05 14.24 -7.40
N PHE A 113 4.85 13.29 -6.92
CA PHE A 113 5.29 13.24 -5.53
C PHE A 113 6.18 14.42 -5.17
N ALA A 114 7.16 14.77 -6.03
CA ALA A 114 8.02 15.93 -5.81
C ALA A 114 7.22 17.24 -5.78
N LEU A 115 6.22 17.37 -6.67
CA LEU A 115 5.31 18.52 -6.67
C LEU A 115 4.52 18.60 -5.35
N LEU A 116 3.97 17.48 -4.90
CA LEU A 116 3.23 17.40 -3.64
C LEU A 116 4.12 17.81 -2.46
N VAL A 117 5.35 17.29 -2.41
CA VAL A 117 6.33 17.64 -1.37
C VAL A 117 6.70 19.12 -1.45
N ALA A 118 6.89 19.68 -2.65
CA ALA A 118 7.20 21.08 -2.84
C ALA A 118 6.07 21.99 -2.38
N VAL A 119 4.82 21.68 -2.75
CA VAL A 119 3.63 22.39 -2.28
C VAL A 119 3.54 22.32 -0.75
N ARG A 120 3.79 21.15 -0.20
CA ARG A 120 3.76 20.94 1.25
C ARG A 120 4.87 21.70 1.97
N ALA A 121 6.06 21.76 1.40
CA ALA A 121 7.18 22.53 1.96
C ALA A 121 6.99 24.04 1.82
N ALA A 122 6.29 24.50 0.78
CA ALA A 122 5.99 25.91 0.56
C ALA A 122 4.91 26.46 1.51
N ASP A 123 4.03 25.60 2.01
CA ASP A 123 2.99 25.99 2.96
C ASP A 123 3.05 25.14 4.25
N PRO A 124 4.05 25.37 5.11
CA PRO A 124 4.13 24.71 6.41
C PRO A 124 3.05 25.19 7.38
N ALA A 125 2.38 26.28 7.08
CA ALA A 125 1.43 26.95 7.97
C ALA A 125 0.05 26.26 8.05
N VAL A 126 -0.23 25.30 7.18
CA VAL A 126 -1.45 24.46 7.28
C VAL A 126 -1.50 23.66 8.59
N TYR A 127 -0.46 23.74 9.39
CA TYR A 127 -0.22 22.81 10.46
C TYR A 127 -0.47 23.21 11.87
N PRO A 128 -0.06 24.36 12.42
CA PRO A 128 -0.10 24.44 13.89
C PRO A 128 -1.44 24.88 14.44
N ILE A 129 -2.29 25.50 13.67
CA ILE A 129 -3.43 26.22 14.22
C ILE A 129 -4.78 25.63 13.81
N GLY A 130 -4.77 24.34 13.46
CA GLY A 130 -5.93 23.54 13.77
C GLY A 130 -7.18 23.69 12.96
N GLY A 131 -7.14 24.09 11.72
CA GLY A 131 -8.31 23.91 10.83
C GLY A 131 -8.70 22.44 10.69
N GLU A 132 -7.73 21.56 10.57
CA GLU A 132 -7.96 20.12 10.47
C GLU A 132 -8.36 19.49 11.81
N LYS A 133 -7.85 20.00 12.93
CA LYS A 133 -8.22 19.43 14.23
C LYS A 133 -9.70 19.50 14.53
N PHE A 134 -10.38 20.52 14.07
CA PHE A 134 -11.83 20.63 14.22
C PHE A 134 -12.61 19.67 13.32
N LEU A 135 -12.05 19.30 12.17
CA LEU A 135 -12.62 18.29 11.28
C LEU A 135 -12.34 16.88 11.77
N ASP A 136 -11.12 16.65 12.30
CA ASP A 136 -10.71 15.33 12.76
C ASP A 136 -11.36 14.90 14.08
N PHE A 137 -11.73 15.85 14.92
CA PHE A 137 -12.36 15.54 16.20
C PHE A 137 -13.88 15.52 16.16
N GLY A 138 -14.51 15.74 15.00
CA GLY A 138 -15.92 15.44 14.81
C GLY A 138 -16.88 16.12 15.80
N LEU A 139 -16.51 17.27 16.31
CA LEU A 139 -17.29 18.01 17.27
C LEU A 139 -18.17 19.02 16.58
#